data_0d87fa5d5c721c3b69cbb235ccab2ed4
#
_entry.id   0d87fa5d5c721c3b69cbb235ccab2ed4
#
_cell.length_a   1.000
_cell.length_b   1.000
_cell.length_c   1.000
_cell.angle_alpha   90.00
_cell.angle_beta   90.00
_cell.angle_gamma   90.00
#
_symmetry.space_group_name_H-M   'P 1'
#
loop_
_entity.id
_entity.type
_entity.pdbx_description
1 polymer ?
#
loop_
_entity_poly.entity_id
_entity_poly.type
_entity_poly.pdbx_seq_one_letter_code
_entity_poly.pdbx_strand_id
1 'polypeptide(L)'
;MKKHLFAATAVCIAAGTFLISSCNDQSAKTEKSSAPAFSLDSVKAAITANNKVYGECFTTGDSVKFAGCYTTDACINPPNMARICGTQAITGFFNGAIKMGIKNIKLTTEEVMGDENVVSEIGKYDLLGDKDVSLEKGKFIVVWKNENGKWKMHRDEWNSDNPPPPAAPADKK
;
A
#
# COMPACT_ATOMS: atom_id res chain seq x y z
N MET A 1 -64.15 11.17 24.17
CA MET A 1 -65.03 12.36 24.28
C MET A 1 -64.56 13.36 23.23
N LYS A 2 -65.44 13.60 22.28
CA LYS A 2 -65.92 14.91 21.81
C LYS A 2 -64.82 15.79 21.19
N LYS A 3 -64.89 16.33 20.05
CA LYS A 3 -65.90 16.64 19.01
C LYS A 3 -65.31 17.73 18.11
N HIS A 4 -65.53 17.62 16.83
CA HIS A 4 -66.14 18.57 15.87
C HIS A 4 -65.22 19.67 15.31
N LEU A 5 -65.22 20.06 14.11
CA LEU A 5 -66.09 20.03 12.90
C LEU A 5 -65.92 21.36 12.18
N PHE A 6 -66.13 21.33 10.84
CA PHE A 6 -66.44 22.41 9.84
C PHE A 6 -65.25 23.19 9.27
N ALA A 7 -64.94 23.05 8.03
CA ALA A 7 -65.64 23.36 6.75
C ALA A 7 -65.79 24.85 6.49
N ALA A 8 -65.20 25.30 5.48
CA ALA A 8 -65.82 26.29 4.57
C ALA A 8 -65.00 26.46 3.25
N THR A 9 -65.70 26.22 2.20
CA THR A 9 -65.43 26.38 0.78
C THR A 9 -65.29 27.86 0.40
N ALA A 10 -64.31 28.19 -0.47
CA ALA A 10 -64.42 29.39 -1.31
C ALA A 10 -63.73 29.13 -2.64
N VAL A 11 -64.51 29.00 -3.65
CA VAL A 11 -64.14 29.02 -5.09
C VAL A 11 -63.89 30.46 -5.50
N CYS A 12 -62.74 30.74 -6.10
CA CYS A 12 -62.54 31.91 -6.96
C CYS A 12 -61.79 31.50 -8.21
N ILE A 13 -62.52 31.50 -9.31
CA ILE A 13 -62.04 31.42 -10.71
C ILE A 13 -61.48 32.80 -11.05
N ALA A 14 -60.24 32.85 -11.50
CA ALA A 14 -59.75 33.99 -12.29
C ALA A 14 -58.74 33.51 -13.32
N ALA A 15 -58.97 33.96 -14.48
CA ALA A 15 -58.41 33.60 -15.79
C ALA A 15 -56.90 33.94 -15.96
N GLY A 16 -56.24 33.07 -16.66
CA GLY A 16 -55.39 33.36 -17.80
C GLY A 16 -54.16 34.25 -17.63
N THR A 17 -53.00 33.60 -17.69
CA THR A 17 -51.94 34.10 -18.61
C THR A 17 -50.98 32.96 -18.89
N PHE A 18 -50.93 32.55 -20.13
CA PHE A 18 -49.94 31.63 -20.69
C PHE A 18 -48.60 32.38 -20.74
N LEU A 19 -47.68 32.07 -19.84
CA LEU A 19 -46.28 32.41 -20.02
C LEU A 19 -45.54 31.14 -20.41
N ILE A 20 -45.13 31.13 -21.68
CA ILE A 20 -44.19 30.14 -22.23
C ILE A 20 -42.85 30.36 -21.52
N SER A 21 -42.61 29.58 -20.51
CA SER A 21 -41.27 29.51 -19.91
C SER A 21 -40.43 28.59 -20.78
N SER A 22 -39.53 29.21 -21.54
CA SER A 22 -38.46 28.55 -22.27
C SER A 22 -37.68 27.66 -21.30
N CYS A 23 -37.82 26.35 -21.44
CA CYS A 23 -36.92 25.40 -20.80
C CYS A 23 -35.51 25.63 -21.34
N ASN A 24 -34.71 26.33 -20.59
CA ASN A 24 -33.27 26.36 -20.80
C ASN A 24 -32.74 25.03 -20.29
N ASP A 25 -32.54 24.11 -21.21
CA ASP A 25 -31.95 22.79 -20.96
C ASP A 25 -30.46 22.98 -20.62
N GLN A 26 -30.20 23.38 -19.40
CA GLN A 26 -28.84 23.34 -18.82
C GLN A 26 -28.55 21.88 -18.53
N SER A 27 -28.11 21.16 -19.60
CA SER A 27 -27.40 19.90 -19.41
C SER A 27 -26.24 20.12 -18.44
N ALA A 28 -26.46 19.77 -17.20
CA ALA A 28 -25.39 19.66 -16.22
C ALA A 28 -24.40 18.64 -16.78
N LYS A 29 -23.34 19.12 -17.43
CA LYS A 29 -22.15 18.31 -17.68
C LYS A 29 -21.66 17.85 -16.33
N THR A 30 -21.99 16.61 -15.99
CA THR A 30 -21.32 15.89 -14.94
C THR A 30 -19.85 15.76 -15.40
N GLU A 31 -19.00 16.62 -14.91
CA GLU A 31 -17.56 16.45 -15.06
C GLU A 31 -17.24 15.11 -14.37
N LYS A 32 -17.06 14.07 -15.18
CA LYS A 32 -16.41 12.86 -14.73
C LYS A 32 -15.04 13.29 -14.22
N SER A 33 -14.88 13.35 -12.91
CA SER A 33 -13.56 13.44 -12.29
C SER A 33 -12.75 12.26 -12.82
N SER A 34 -11.94 12.52 -13.84
CA SER A 34 -10.98 11.52 -14.32
C SER A 34 -9.99 11.31 -13.19
N ALA A 35 -9.82 10.05 -12.79
CA ALA A 35 -8.71 9.69 -11.91
C ALA A 35 -7.40 10.29 -12.50
N PRO A 36 -6.51 10.81 -11.66
CA PRO A 36 -5.26 11.39 -12.16
C PRO A 36 -4.52 10.36 -13.03
N ALA A 37 -4.00 10.82 -14.16
CA ALA A 37 -3.22 9.98 -15.06
C ALA A 37 -2.03 9.37 -14.29
N PHE A 38 -1.65 8.12 -14.64
CA PHE A 38 -0.50 7.45 -14.05
C PHE A 38 0.77 8.31 -14.22
N SER A 39 1.54 8.43 -13.15
CA SER A 39 2.83 9.13 -13.13
C SER A 39 3.84 8.29 -12.38
N LEU A 40 4.85 7.81 -13.08
CA LEU A 40 5.93 7.01 -12.49
C LEU A 40 6.68 7.79 -11.40
N ASP A 41 6.83 9.11 -11.55
CA ASP A 41 7.47 9.95 -10.54
C ASP A 41 6.66 10.03 -9.24
N SER A 42 5.32 10.08 -9.35
CA SER A 42 4.45 10.00 -8.18
C SER A 42 4.56 8.64 -7.49
N VAL A 43 4.71 7.56 -8.27
CA VAL A 43 4.92 6.22 -7.72
C VAL A 43 6.28 6.11 -7.03
N LYS A 44 7.36 6.63 -7.62
CA LYS A 44 8.69 6.69 -6.99
C LYS A 44 8.64 7.42 -5.65
N ALA A 45 7.92 8.55 -5.57
CA ALA A 45 7.73 9.26 -4.31
C ALA A 45 6.98 8.41 -3.28
N ALA A 46 5.94 7.69 -3.69
CA ALA A 46 5.18 6.79 -2.82
C ALA A 46 6.03 5.60 -2.32
N ILE A 47 6.85 5.00 -3.20
CA ILE A 47 7.81 3.95 -2.85
C ILE A 47 8.81 4.47 -1.80
N THR A 48 9.42 5.63 -2.05
CA THR A 48 10.35 6.27 -1.10
C THR A 48 9.71 6.48 0.27
N ALA A 49 8.48 6.96 0.30
CA ALA A 49 7.73 7.16 1.55
C ALA A 49 7.45 5.84 2.27
N ASN A 50 7.07 4.79 1.52
CA ASN A 50 6.83 3.46 2.08
C ASN A 50 8.12 2.84 2.62
N ASN A 51 9.23 2.90 1.88
CA ASN A 51 10.54 2.39 2.29
C ASN A 51 11.04 3.07 3.57
N LYS A 52 10.78 4.38 3.73
CA LYS A 52 11.06 5.09 4.98
C LYS A 52 10.27 4.51 6.16
N VAL A 53 8.95 4.32 5.98
CA VAL A 53 8.08 3.70 7.01
C VAL A 53 8.56 2.29 7.33
N TYR A 54 8.89 1.51 6.32
CA TYR A 54 9.43 0.15 6.45
C TYR A 54 10.69 0.13 7.32
N GLY A 55 11.67 1.00 7.06
CA GLY A 55 12.88 1.13 7.86
C GLY A 55 12.59 1.55 9.32
N GLU A 56 11.71 2.53 9.52
CA GLU A 56 11.31 2.99 10.86
C GLU A 56 10.71 1.87 11.72
N CYS A 57 10.02 0.89 11.09
CA CYS A 57 9.43 -0.23 11.82
C CYS A 57 10.49 -1.11 12.49
N PHE A 58 11.66 -1.28 11.89
CA PHE A 58 12.76 -2.02 12.51
C PHE A 58 13.31 -1.31 13.77
N THR A 59 13.38 0.02 13.74
CA THR A 59 13.84 0.81 14.90
C THR A 59 12.80 0.81 16.04
N THR A 60 11.51 0.81 15.71
CA THR A 60 10.43 0.89 16.71
C THR A 60 9.87 -0.47 17.13
N GLY A 61 10.13 -1.53 16.36
CA GLY A 61 9.51 -2.85 16.54
C GLY A 61 8.02 -2.90 16.18
N ASP A 62 7.52 -1.93 15.41
CA ASP A 62 6.09 -1.82 15.06
C ASP A 62 5.72 -2.79 13.93
N SER A 63 5.35 -4.01 14.30
CA SER A 63 4.97 -5.07 13.37
C SER A 63 3.66 -4.81 12.64
N VAL A 64 2.75 -4.02 13.21
CA VAL A 64 1.47 -3.66 12.57
C VAL A 64 1.72 -2.67 11.44
N LYS A 65 2.52 -1.63 11.71
CA LYS A 65 2.92 -0.65 10.72
C LYS A 65 3.77 -1.29 9.61
N PHE A 66 4.65 -2.24 9.97
CA PHE A 66 5.43 -3.02 9.02
C PHE A 66 4.54 -3.81 8.05
N ALA A 67 3.59 -4.57 8.57
CA ALA A 67 2.64 -5.31 7.74
C ALA A 67 1.78 -4.39 6.87
N GLY A 68 1.52 -3.15 7.31
CA GLY A 68 0.82 -2.12 6.53
C GLY A 68 1.57 -1.65 5.29
N CYS A 69 2.89 -1.87 5.20
CA CYS A 69 3.69 -1.59 4.01
C CYS A 69 3.42 -2.56 2.86
N TYR A 70 2.81 -3.71 3.14
CA TYR A 70 2.48 -4.76 2.19
C TYR A 70 1.00 -4.78 1.81
N THR A 71 0.68 -5.34 0.63
CA THR A 71 -0.71 -5.67 0.27
C THR A 71 -1.22 -6.82 1.15
N THR A 72 -2.54 -6.96 1.25
CA THR A 72 -3.15 -8.00 2.08
C THR A 72 -2.81 -9.43 1.62
N ASP A 73 -2.56 -9.60 0.31
CA ASP A 73 -2.19 -10.86 -0.34
C ASP A 73 -0.69 -10.93 -0.71
N ALA A 74 0.13 -10.09 -0.07
CA ALA A 74 1.56 -10.06 -0.33
C ALA A 74 2.25 -11.37 0.01
N CYS A 75 3.34 -11.64 -0.71
CA CYS A 75 4.28 -12.71 -0.38
C CYS A 75 5.71 -12.17 -0.36
N ILE A 76 6.50 -12.66 0.56
CA ILE A 76 7.94 -12.46 0.63
C ILE A 76 8.68 -13.77 0.31
N ASN A 77 9.82 -13.66 -0.32
CA ASN A 77 10.69 -14.78 -0.71
C ASN A 77 12.07 -14.61 -0.03
N PRO A 78 12.20 -14.97 1.25
CA PRO A 78 13.48 -14.85 1.94
C PRO A 78 14.51 -15.84 1.36
N PRO A 79 15.81 -15.51 1.38
CA PRO A 79 16.86 -16.43 0.96
C PRO A 79 16.81 -17.75 1.75
N ASN A 80 16.97 -18.88 1.05
CA ASN A 80 17.05 -20.22 1.64
C ASN A 80 15.81 -20.63 2.48
N MET A 81 14.68 -20.00 2.28
CA MET A 81 13.42 -20.29 2.97
C MET A 81 12.27 -20.49 1.99
N ALA A 82 11.23 -21.18 2.44
CA ALA A 82 9.98 -21.23 1.70
C ALA A 82 9.31 -19.85 1.65
N ARG A 83 8.54 -19.63 0.56
CA ARG A 83 7.73 -18.41 0.41
C ARG A 83 6.78 -18.23 1.60
N ILE A 84 6.67 -17.01 2.08
CA ILE A 84 5.82 -16.60 3.20
C ILE A 84 4.76 -15.64 2.66
N CYS A 85 3.47 -15.92 2.86
CA CYS A 85 2.38 -15.11 2.31
C CYS A 85 1.38 -14.68 3.38
N GLY A 86 0.81 -13.50 3.17
CA GLY A 86 -0.26 -12.91 3.98
C GLY A 86 0.26 -12.18 5.22
N THR A 87 -0.58 -11.26 5.68
CA THR A 87 -0.25 -10.30 6.74
C THR A 87 0.28 -10.96 8.01
N GLN A 88 -0.39 -12.02 8.49
CA GLN A 88 0.00 -12.68 9.74
C GLN A 88 1.38 -13.34 9.67
N ALA A 89 1.66 -14.06 8.57
CA ALA A 89 2.93 -14.77 8.39
C ALA A 89 4.09 -13.77 8.19
N ILE A 90 3.88 -12.70 7.42
CA ILE A 90 4.85 -11.61 7.22
C ILE A 90 5.14 -10.89 8.54
N THR A 91 4.10 -10.61 9.36
CA THR A 91 4.28 -10.06 10.72
C THR A 91 5.12 -10.98 11.60
N GLY A 92 4.86 -12.29 11.54
CA GLY A 92 5.64 -13.29 12.27
C GLY A 92 7.12 -13.31 11.85
N PHE A 93 7.39 -13.23 10.56
CA PHE A 93 8.75 -13.12 10.01
C PHE A 93 9.48 -11.87 10.53
N PHE A 94 8.83 -10.70 10.47
CA PHE A 94 9.38 -9.45 11.00
C PHE A 94 9.73 -9.56 12.49
N ASN A 95 8.83 -10.09 13.31
CA ASN A 95 9.08 -10.29 14.73
C ASN A 95 10.26 -11.24 14.98
N GLY A 96 10.46 -12.24 14.12
CA GLY A 96 11.63 -13.10 14.12
C GLY A 96 12.91 -12.33 13.84
N ALA A 97 12.91 -11.47 12.81
CA ALA A 97 14.04 -10.64 12.42
C ALA A 97 14.48 -9.69 13.56
N ILE A 98 13.53 -9.05 14.24
CA ILE A 98 13.80 -8.20 15.41
C ILE A 98 14.47 -9.00 16.54
N LYS A 99 14.00 -10.23 16.81
CA LYS A 99 14.57 -11.12 17.83
C LYS A 99 15.99 -11.58 17.48
N MET A 100 16.31 -11.69 16.20
CA MET A 100 17.67 -12.00 15.73
C MET A 100 18.63 -10.82 15.81
N GLY A 101 18.18 -9.65 16.28
CA GLY A 101 19.03 -8.49 16.54
C GLY A 101 19.07 -7.47 15.39
N ILE A 102 18.21 -7.60 14.39
CA ILE A 102 18.08 -6.56 13.35
C ILE A 102 17.39 -5.36 13.99
N LYS A 103 18.04 -4.19 13.92
CA LYS A 103 17.58 -2.93 14.51
C LYS A 103 17.21 -1.87 13.50
N ASN A 104 17.70 -2.00 12.29
CA ASN A 104 17.42 -1.05 11.22
C ASN A 104 17.68 -1.71 9.87
N ILE A 105 17.13 -1.12 8.81
CA ILE A 105 17.44 -1.47 7.43
C ILE A 105 17.61 -0.19 6.62
N LYS A 106 18.67 -0.13 5.83
CA LYS A 106 18.85 0.90 4.80
C LYS A 106 18.49 0.30 3.46
N LEU A 107 17.51 0.88 2.80
CA LEU A 107 17.13 0.55 1.43
C LEU A 107 17.69 1.64 0.49
N THR A 108 18.32 1.21 -0.59
CA THR A 108 18.79 2.09 -1.65
C THR A 108 18.14 1.66 -2.95
N THR A 109 17.12 2.40 -3.38
CA THR A 109 16.47 2.20 -4.68
C THR A 109 17.42 2.58 -5.79
N GLU A 110 17.69 1.67 -6.71
CA GLU A 110 18.55 1.90 -7.89
C GLU A 110 17.71 2.14 -9.15
N GLU A 111 16.59 1.43 -9.28
CA GLU A 111 15.72 1.51 -10.44
C GLU A 111 14.25 1.34 -10.05
N VAL A 112 13.37 2.07 -10.72
CA VAL A 112 11.91 1.90 -10.64
C VAL A 112 11.33 1.93 -12.04
N MET A 113 10.64 0.88 -12.44
CA MET A 113 10.04 0.74 -13.77
C MET A 113 8.64 0.12 -13.67
N GLY A 114 7.79 0.38 -14.65
CA GLY A 114 6.45 -0.21 -14.71
C GLY A 114 5.40 0.74 -15.25
N ASP A 115 4.15 0.36 -15.05
CA ASP A 115 2.97 1.07 -15.51
C ASP A 115 1.93 1.21 -14.38
N GLU A 116 0.72 1.64 -14.73
CA GLU A 116 -0.38 1.88 -13.77
C GLU A 116 -0.85 0.64 -13.00
N ASN A 117 -0.55 -0.57 -13.49
CA ASN A 117 -0.98 -1.83 -12.89
C ASN A 117 0.07 -2.42 -11.96
N VAL A 118 1.34 -2.35 -12.38
CA VAL A 118 2.47 -2.98 -11.72
C VAL A 118 3.72 -2.14 -11.87
N VAL A 119 4.40 -1.93 -10.76
CA VAL A 119 5.71 -1.27 -10.73
C VAL A 119 6.71 -2.18 -10.05
N SER A 120 7.90 -2.28 -10.61
CA SER A 120 9.04 -2.98 -10.01
C SER A 120 10.06 -1.99 -9.49
N GLU A 121 10.55 -2.24 -8.28
CA GLU A 121 11.69 -1.55 -7.68
C GLU A 121 12.84 -2.53 -7.57
N ILE A 122 14.02 -2.08 -7.96
CA ILE A 122 15.29 -2.81 -7.85
C ILE A 122 16.21 -2.00 -6.98
N GLY A 123 16.90 -2.64 -6.04
CA GLY A 123 17.78 -1.92 -5.15
C GLY A 123 18.68 -2.80 -4.30
N LYS A 124 19.35 -2.15 -3.36
CA LYS A 124 20.25 -2.75 -2.37
C LYS A 124 19.76 -2.50 -0.97
N TYR A 125 20.07 -3.42 -0.09
CA TYR A 125 19.80 -3.27 1.33
C TYR A 125 21.05 -3.46 2.18
N ASP A 126 21.03 -2.87 3.38
CA ASP A 126 21.97 -3.11 4.45
C ASP A 126 21.19 -3.32 5.75
N LEU A 127 21.22 -4.53 6.29
CA LEU A 127 20.64 -4.85 7.59
C LEU A 127 21.61 -4.43 8.68
N LEU A 128 21.10 -3.67 9.64
CA LEU A 128 21.91 -3.09 10.70
C LEU A 128 21.47 -3.63 12.07
N GLY A 129 22.45 -3.98 12.87
CA GLY A 129 22.32 -4.31 14.28
C GLY A 129 22.53 -3.12 15.20
N ASP A 130 22.91 -3.41 16.43
CA ASP A 130 23.22 -2.38 17.43
C ASP A 130 24.34 -1.46 16.93
N LYS A 131 24.20 -0.15 17.21
CA LYS A 131 25.15 0.90 16.84
C LYS A 131 25.41 0.98 15.33
N ASP A 132 24.39 0.64 14.53
CA ASP A 132 24.43 0.64 13.06
C ASP A 132 25.53 -0.27 12.46
N VAL A 133 25.92 -1.32 13.17
CA VAL A 133 26.83 -2.34 12.65
C VAL A 133 26.13 -3.10 11.53
N SER A 134 26.73 -3.13 10.34
CA SER A 134 26.19 -3.90 9.20
C SER A 134 26.26 -5.41 9.51
N LEU A 135 25.11 -6.07 9.49
CA LEU A 135 24.96 -7.51 9.70
C LEU A 135 24.94 -8.26 8.39
N GLU A 136 24.25 -7.70 7.39
CA GLU A 136 24.08 -8.31 6.07
C GLU A 136 23.81 -7.24 5.03
N LYS A 137 24.36 -7.45 3.83
CA LYS A 137 24.06 -6.65 2.61
C LYS A 137 23.56 -7.55 1.52
N GLY A 138 22.78 -6.97 0.62
CA GLY A 138 22.30 -7.68 -0.56
C GLY A 138 21.51 -6.80 -1.50
N LYS A 139 20.78 -7.45 -2.38
CA LYS A 139 19.97 -6.86 -3.43
C LYS A 139 18.54 -7.33 -3.27
N PHE A 140 17.60 -6.50 -3.72
CA PHE A 140 16.19 -6.85 -3.71
C PHE A 140 15.49 -6.47 -5.00
N ILE A 141 14.39 -7.15 -5.26
CA ILE A 141 13.38 -6.78 -6.24
C ILE A 141 12.04 -6.81 -5.53
N VAL A 142 11.33 -5.69 -5.58
CA VAL A 142 9.95 -5.58 -5.06
C VAL A 142 9.01 -5.27 -6.20
N VAL A 143 7.95 -6.07 -6.32
CA VAL A 143 6.79 -5.76 -7.17
C VAL A 143 5.78 -5.02 -6.32
N TRP A 144 5.43 -3.82 -6.75
CA TRP A 144 4.48 -2.93 -6.10
C TRP A 144 3.12 -3.00 -6.77
N LYS A 145 2.06 -2.91 -6.00
CA LYS A 145 0.68 -2.80 -6.47
C LYS A 145 -0.03 -1.63 -5.82
N ASN A 146 -0.93 -1.02 -6.55
CA ASN A 146 -1.85 -0.04 -5.98
C ASN A 146 -3.01 -0.77 -5.30
N GLU A 147 -3.09 -0.65 -3.98
CA GLU A 147 -4.17 -1.17 -3.16
C GLU A 147 -4.93 0.01 -2.53
N ASN A 148 -6.15 0.26 -2.98
CA ASN A 148 -7.00 1.34 -2.49
C ASN A 148 -6.32 2.74 -2.55
N GLY A 149 -5.66 3.05 -3.65
CA GLY A 149 -4.97 4.33 -3.86
C GLY A 149 -3.59 4.43 -3.21
N LYS A 150 -3.09 3.36 -2.61
CA LYS A 150 -1.76 3.32 -1.98
C LYS A 150 -0.88 2.28 -2.65
N TRP A 151 0.31 2.67 -3.04
CA TRP A 151 1.33 1.74 -3.52
C TRP A 151 1.92 0.98 -2.34
N LYS A 152 1.87 -0.36 -2.43
CA LYS A 152 2.31 -1.29 -1.39
C LYS A 152 3.13 -2.42 -1.99
N MET A 153 4.04 -2.96 -1.20
CA MET A 153 4.83 -4.15 -1.57
C MET A 153 3.90 -5.34 -1.76
N HIS A 154 3.98 -6.00 -2.92
CA HIS A 154 3.13 -7.14 -3.25
C HIS A 154 3.92 -8.44 -3.34
N ARG A 155 5.08 -8.39 -4.00
CA ARG A 155 6.05 -9.47 -4.01
C ARG A 155 7.40 -8.88 -3.66
N ASP A 156 8.06 -9.47 -2.70
CA ASP A 156 9.32 -8.97 -2.18
C ASP A 156 10.32 -10.13 -2.15
N GLU A 157 11.40 -9.97 -2.86
CA GLU A 157 12.45 -10.96 -2.98
C GLU A 157 13.80 -10.30 -2.79
N TRP A 158 14.65 -10.96 -2.05
CA TRP A 158 16.01 -10.48 -1.83
C TRP A 158 17.01 -11.64 -1.77
N ASN A 159 18.26 -11.32 -1.98
CA ASN A 159 19.38 -12.24 -1.79
C ASN A 159 20.49 -11.55 -1.02
N SER A 160 21.27 -12.36 -0.29
CA SER A 160 22.45 -11.92 0.44
C SER A 160 23.67 -11.83 -0.48
N ASP A 161 24.53 -10.84 -0.23
CA ASP A 161 25.88 -10.78 -0.80
C ASP A 161 26.90 -11.59 0.04
N ASN A 162 26.49 -12.04 1.22
CA ASN A 162 27.32 -12.90 2.05
C ASN A 162 27.39 -14.32 1.47
N PRO A 163 28.51 -15.02 1.56
CA PRO A 163 28.58 -16.42 1.15
C PRO A 163 27.64 -17.27 1.99
N PRO A 164 27.06 -18.35 1.45
CA PRO A 164 26.25 -19.24 2.24
C PRO A 164 27.06 -19.85 3.40
N PRO A 165 26.42 -20.18 4.53
CA PRO A 165 27.11 -20.86 5.63
C PRO A 165 27.77 -22.15 5.11
N PRO A 166 28.91 -22.55 5.65
CA PRO A 166 29.51 -23.84 5.31
C PRO A 166 28.51 -24.98 5.46
N ALA A 167 28.49 -25.90 4.51
CA ALA A 167 27.64 -27.08 4.63
C ALA A 167 27.96 -27.82 5.95
N ALA A 168 26.92 -28.21 6.68
CA ALA A 168 27.11 -29.06 7.86
C ALA A 168 27.88 -30.33 7.45
N PRO A 169 28.81 -30.82 8.29
CA PRO A 169 29.51 -32.08 8.01
C PRO A 169 28.49 -33.16 7.72
N ALA A 170 28.67 -33.87 6.59
CA ALA A 170 27.83 -35.01 6.29
C ALA A 170 27.98 -36.04 7.43
N ASP A 171 26.88 -36.39 8.09
CA ASP A 171 26.87 -37.49 9.05
C ASP A 171 27.43 -38.73 8.36
N LYS A 172 28.62 -39.14 8.78
CA LYS A 172 29.18 -40.44 8.37
C LYS A 172 28.29 -41.52 8.98
N LYS A 173 27.42 -42.11 8.15
CA LYS A 173 26.73 -43.36 8.48
C LYS A 173 27.71 -44.51 8.50
#